data_7fce7ee724446f6325395b073545653c
#
_entry.id   7fce7ee724446f6325395b073545653c
#
_cell.length_a   1.000
_cell.length_b   1.000
_cell.length_c   1.000
_cell.angle_alpha   90.00
_cell.angle_beta   90.00
_cell.angle_gamma   90.00
#
_symmetry.space_group_name_H-M   'P 1'
#
loop_
_entity.id
_entity.type
_entity.pdbx_description
1 polymer ?
#
loop_
_entity_poly.entity_id
_entity_poly.type
_entity_poly.pdbx_seq_one_letter_code
_entity_poly.pdbx_strand_id
1 'polypeptide(L)'
;MFTLLQNPVTDIQTLIRAVDEADSSTHLLEAVQALAIAHTQAAIPSLIAALGYNNPGAAVAAVDGLIRLGEPSVLPLLEQLDGYNYGARAWAVRALAGIGDPRGLTILLHAAQNDFAMSVRRAATRGLGSIRWEKLENDRIQSAQLQALEALLHVSQDHEWIVRYAAILSLQSLAIEGSKSRPDWLAQIQTRLDELAETDESLTIRARVRLAQQQIQNAGV
;
A
#
# COMPACT_ATOMS: atom_id res chain seq x y z
N MET A 1 -47.52 5.24 10.86
CA MET A 1 -46.72 4.33 11.71
C MET A 1 -45.70 3.66 10.80
N PHE A 2 -44.54 4.30 10.60
CA PHE A 2 -43.46 3.77 9.75
C PHE A 2 -42.64 2.84 10.61
N THR A 3 -42.76 1.54 10.37
CA THR A 3 -41.86 0.54 10.93
C THR A 3 -40.52 0.70 10.23
N LEU A 4 -39.54 1.30 10.91
CA LEU A 4 -38.16 1.27 10.49
C LEU A 4 -37.74 -0.22 10.45
N LEU A 5 -37.52 -0.75 9.26
CA LEU A 5 -36.85 -2.01 9.02
C LEU A 5 -35.45 -1.85 9.63
N GLN A 6 -35.27 -2.29 10.87
CA GLN A 6 -33.96 -2.56 11.43
C GLN A 6 -33.36 -3.68 10.55
N ASN A 7 -32.38 -3.34 9.69
CA ASN A 7 -31.50 -4.36 9.14
C ASN A 7 -30.94 -5.15 10.34
N PRO A 8 -31.08 -6.47 10.38
CA PRO A 8 -30.48 -7.26 11.42
C PRO A 8 -28.97 -6.98 11.32
N VAL A 9 -28.40 -6.42 12.40
CA VAL A 9 -26.94 -6.34 12.55
C VAL A 9 -26.48 -7.78 12.49
N THR A 10 -26.00 -8.20 11.31
CA THR A 10 -25.50 -9.56 11.13
C THR A 10 -24.36 -9.73 12.12
N ASP A 11 -24.52 -10.65 13.05
CA ASP A 11 -23.53 -10.89 14.08
C ASP A 11 -22.18 -11.22 13.45
N ILE A 12 -21.12 -10.55 13.89
CA ILE A 12 -19.77 -10.75 13.37
C ILE A 12 -19.35 -12.22 13.38
N GLN A 13 -19.76 -12.98 14.37
CA GLN A 13 -19.47 -14.42 14.46
C GLN A 13 -20.15 -15.20 13.35
N THR A 14 -21.32 -14.79 12.90
CA THR A 14 -21.99 -15.37 11.74
C THR A 14 -21.23 -15.08 10.45
N LEU A 15 -20.68 -13.88 10.28
CA LEU A 15 -19.86 -13.52 9.12
C LEU A 15 -18.52 -14.28 9.11
N ILE A 16 -17.86 -14.40 10.27
CA ILE A 16 -16.62 -15.19 10.39
C ILE A 16 -16.90 -16.65 10.05
N ARG A 17 -17.95 -17.23 10.60
CA ARG A 17 -18.34 -18.62 10.30
C ARG A 17 -18.64 -18.83 8.82
N ALA A 18 -19.27 -17.87 8.15
CA ALA A 18 -19.54 -17.95 6.71
C ALA A 18 -18.24 -18.02 5.87
N VAL A 19 -17.16 -17.38 6.33
CA VAL A 19 -15.82 -17.51 5.70
C VAL A 19 -15.25 -18.91 5.92
N ASP A 20 -15.34 -19.43 7.15
CA ASP A 20 -14.77 -20.72 7.54
C ASP A 20 -15.51 -21.90 6.89
N GLU A 21 -16.82 -21.79 6.69
CA GLU A 21 -17.71 -22.84 6.14
C GLU A 21 -17.91 -22.71 4.61
N ALA A 22 -17.27 -21.73 3.95
CA ALA A 22 -17.43 -21.53 2.51
C ALA A 22 -17.01 -22.77 1.70
N ASP A 23 -17.94 -23.33 0.96
CA ASP A 23 -17.80 -24.60 0.21
C ASP A 23 -17.40 -24.40 -1.26
N SER A 24 -17.32 -23.17 -1.71
CA SER A 24 -16.97 -22.81 -3.09
C SER A 24 -16.18 -21.50 -3.16
N SER A 25 -15.47 -21.30 -4.26
CA SER A 25 -14.73 -20.05 -4.53
C SER A 25 -15.63 -18.83 -4.53
N THR A 26 -16.86 -18.95 -5.00
CA THR A 26 -17.86 -17.88 -5.04
C THR A 26 -18.36 -17.57 -3.64
N HIS A 27 -18.78 -18.56 -2.88
CA HIS A 27 -19.25 -18.37 -1.50
C HIS A 27 -18.16 -17.80 -0.61
N LEU A 28 -16.89 -18.22 -0.78
CA LEU A 28 -15.76 -17.64 -0.07
C LEU A 28 -15.58 -16.16 -0.38
N LEU A 29 -15.64 -15.78 -1.67
CA LEU A 29 -15.54 -14.37 -2.07
C LEU A 29 -16.67 -13.53 -1.45
N GLU A 30 -17.91 -13.99 -1.55
CA GLU A 30 -19.07 -13.29 -0.99
C GLU A 30 -18.97 -13.14 0.53
N ALA A 31 -18.57 -14.20 1.23
CA ALA A 31 -18.39 -14.19 2.69
C ALA A 31 -17.29 -13.21 3.12
N VAL A 32 -16.13 -13.21 2.44
CA VAL A 32 -15.03 -12.27 2.73
C VAL A 32 -15.45 -10.82 2.42
N GLN A 33 -16.20 -10.58 1.33
CA GLN A 33 -16.73 -9.25 1.03
C GLN A 33 -17.69 -8.76 2.12
N ALA A 34 -18.60 -9.61 2.58
CA ALA A 34 -19.53 -9.28 3.66
C ALA A 34 -18.78 -8.97 4.96
N LEU A 35 -17.78 -9.80 5.30
CA LEU A 35 -16.93 -9.58 6.48
C LEU A 35 -16.14 -8.26 6.38
N ALA A 36 -15.59 -7.94 5.20
CA ALA A 36 -14.85 -6.70 4.95
C ALA A 36 -15.75 -5.45 5.06
N ILE A 37 -17.03 -5.56 4.71
CA ILE A 37 -18.03 -4.47 4.83
C ILE A 37 -18.41 -4.22 6.29
N ALA A 38 -18.39 -5.23 7.14
CA ALA A 38 -18.75 -5.11 8.56
C ALA A 38 -17.88 -4.11 9.36
N HIS A 39 -16.70 -3.76 8.83
CA HIS A 39 -15.81 -2.72 9.35
C HIS A 39 -15.55 -2.80 10.87
N THR A 40 -15.29 -4.00 11.38
CA THR A 40 -15.02 -4.26 12.79
C THR A 40 -13.65 -4.89 12.99
N GLN A 41 -12.97 -4.51 14.07
CA GLN A 41 -11.64 -5.08 14.39
C GLN A 41 -11.69 -6.60 14.63
N ALA A 42 -12.80 -7.14 15.07
CA ALA A 42 -12.97 -8.58 15.24
C ALA A 42 -12.86 -9.37 13.92
N ALA A 43 -13.00 -8.71 12.77
CA ALA A 43 -12.82 -9.31 11.45
C ALA A 43 -11.34 -9.49 11.05
N ILE A 44 -10.40 -8.77 11.69
CA ILE A 44 -8.99 -8.72 11.26
C ILE A 44 -8.37 -10.11 11.13
N PRO A 45 -8.47 -11.04 12.11
CA PRO A 45 -7.86 -12.35 11.99
C PRO A 45 -8.36 -13.14 10.76
N SER A 46 -9.66 -13.15 10.52
CA SER A 46 -10.27 -13.87 9.38
C SER A 46 -9.93 -13.21 8.04
N LEU A 47 -9.88 -11.87 7.98
CA LEU A 47 -9.42 -11.15 6.77
C LEU A 47 -7.95 -11.45 6.47
N ILE A 48 -7.09 -11.51 7.48
CA ILE A 48 -5.68 -11.89 7.31
C ILE A 48 -5.56 -13.33 6.84
N ALA A 49 -6.31 -14.27 7.42
CA ALA A 49 -6.34 -15.66 6.97
C ALA A 49 -6.75 -15.77 5.48
N ALA A 50 -7.73 -14.96 5.05
CA ALA A 50 -8.20 -14.93 3.67
C ALA A 50 -7.14 -14.48 2.65
N LEU A 51 -6.08 -13.76 3.07
CA LEU A 51 -4.94 -13.43 2.21
C LEU A 51 -4.18 -14.67 1.74
N GLY A 52 -4.22 -15.77 2.51
CA GLY A 52 -3.54 -17.02 2.22
C GLY A 52 -4.38 -18.04 1.44
N TYR A 53 -5.65 -17.76 1.21
CA TYR A 53 -6.51 -18.66 0.47
C TYR A 53 -6.22 -18.60 -1.04
N ASN A 54 -6.38 -19.73 -1.72
CA ASN A 54 -6.21 -19.80 -3.18
C ASN A 54 -7.43 -19.19 -3.90
N ASN A 55 -7.77 -17.96 -3.56
CA ASN A 55 -8.87 -17.18 -4.13
C ASN A 55 -8.45 -15.71 -4.27
N PRO A 56 -7.95 -15.28 -5.44
CA PRO A 56 -7.51 -13.90 -5.64
C PRO A 56 -8.60 -12.85 -5.38
N GLY A 57 -9.87 -13.16 -5.67
CA GLY A 57 -11.00 -12.27 -5.41
C GLY A 57 -11.21 -12.04 -3.91
N ALA A 58 -11.21 -13.13 -3.12
CA ALA A 58 -11.31 -13.05 -1.67
C ALA A 58 -10.11 -12.30 -1.07
N ALA A 59 -8.90 -12.55 -1.57
CA ALA A 59 -7.70 -11.83 -1.13
C ALA A 59 -7.80 -10.32 -1.40
N VAL A 60 -8.30 -9.89 -2.57
CA VAL A 60 -8.55 -8.47 -2.87
C VAL A 60 -9.57 -7.87 -1.89
N ALA A 61 -10.70 -8.56 -1.66
CA ALA A 61 -11.72 -8.09 -0.73
C ALA A 61 -11.18 -7.97 0.71
N ALA A 62 -10.34 -8.93 1.13
CA ALA A 62 -9.67 -8.90 2.43
C ALA A 62 -8.70 -7.71 2.55
N VAL A 63 -7.87 -7.46 1.52
CA VAL A 63 -6.98 -6.29 1.47
C VAL A 63 -7.77 -5.00 1.62
N ASP A 64 -8.86 -4.84 0.87
CA ASP A 64 -9.71 -3.64 0.93
C ASP A 64 -10.36 -3.48 2.31
N GLY A 65 -10.76 -4.58 2.95
CA GLY A 65 -11.28 -4.57 4.32
C GLY A 65 -10.23 -4.12 5.34
N LEU A 66 -9.02 -4.69 5.26
CA LEU A 66 -7.89 -4.35 6.14
C LEU A 66 -7.43 -2.90 5.97
N ILE A 67 -7.42 -2.38 4.73
CA ILE A 67 -7.10 -0.97 4.45
C ILE A 67 -8.16 -0.05 5.08
N ARG A 68 -9.44 -0.37 4.93
CA ARG A 68 -10.52 0.41 5.55
C ARG A 68 -10.48 0.40 7.08
N LEU A 69 -10.12 -0.75 7.69
CA LEU A 69 -9.90 -0.85 9.13
C LEU A 69 -8.69 -0.02 9.58
N GLY A 70 -7.68 0.09 8.73
CA GLY A 70 -6.54 0.97 8.96
C GLY A 70 -5.60 0.50 10.06
N GLU A 71 -5.27 1.40 10.97
CA GLU A 71 -4.25 1.22 12.00
C GLU A 71 -4.35 -0.07 12.84
N PRO A 72 -5.54 -0.52 13.28
CA PRO A 72 -5.67 -1.78 14.02
C PRO A 72 -5.17 -3.02 13.26
N SER A 73 -5.14 -2.96 11.93
CA SER A 73 -4.68 -4.07 11.08
C SER A 73 -3.15 -4.17 10.98
N VAL A 74 -2.41 -3.12 11.35
CA VAL A 74 -0.97 -3.01 11.05
C VAL A 74 -0.16 -4.07 11.79
N LEU A 75 -0.27 -4.14 13.13
CA LEU A 75 0.51 -5.11 13.91
C LEU A 75 0.16 -6.56 13.53
N PRO A 76 -1.12 -6.96 13.43
CA PRO A 76 -1.47 -8.30 12.97
C PRO A 76 -0.93 -8.63 11.56
N LEU A 77 -0.89 -7.65 10.64
CA LEU A 77 -0.30 -7.84 9.31
C LEU A 77 1.22 -8.05 9.37
N LEU A 78 1.93 -7.29 10.22
CA LEU A 78 3.37 -7.42 10.39
C LEU A 78 3.74 -8.79 10.98
N GLU A 79 3.01 -9.27 11.97
CA GLU A 79 3.18 -10.60 12.56
C GLU A 79 2.99 -11.73 11.53
N GLN A 80 2.09 -11.56 10.56
CA GLN A 80 1.83 -12.55 9.51
C GLN A 80 2.95 -12.65 8.47
N LEU A 81 3.81 -11.63 8.35
CA LEU A 81 4.87 -11.59 7.33
C LEU A 81 6.02 -12.57 7.59
N ASP A 82 6.16 -13.05 8.81
CA ASP A 82 7.17 -14.06 9.20
C ASP A 82 6.78 -15.49 8.75
N GLY A 83 5.59 -15.66 8.20
CA GLY A 83 5.08 -16.96 7.72
C GLY A 83 5.61 -17.36 6.34
N TYR A 84 5.62 -18.69 6.07
CA TYR A 84 6.10 -19.28 4.82
C TYR A 84 5.17 -19.09 3.61
N ASN A 85 3.97 -18.52 3.77
CA ASN A 85 3.03 -18.33 2.65
C ASN A 85 3.36 -17.07 1.85
N TYR A 86 4.08 -17.27 0.74
CA TYR A 86 4.46 -16.19 -0.15
C TYR A 86 3.26 -15.39 -0.71
N GLY A 87 2.18 -16.09 -1.08
CA GLY A 87 0.97 -15.43 -1.60
C GLY A 87 0.33 -14.51 -0.56
N ALA A 88 0.18 -14.99 0.67
CA ALA A 88 -0.32 -14.19 1.79
C ALA A 88 0.57 -12.97 2.07
N ARG A 89 1.90 -13.15 2.02
CA ARG A 89 2.88 -12.06 2.19
C ARG A 89 2.70 -10.96 1.14
N ALA A 90 2.52 -11.33 -0.13
CA ALA A 90 2.31 -10.36 -1.21
C ALA A 90 1.04 -9.51 -0.98
N TRP A 91 -0.05 -10.13 -0.53
CA TRP A 91 -1.28 -9.44 -0.18
C TRP A 91 -1.15 -8.60 1.09
N ALA A 92 -0.43 -9.07 2.11
CA ALA A 92 -0.14 -8.31 3.33
C ALA A 92 0.67 -7.04 3.03
N VAL A 93 1.69 -7.12 2.17
CA VAL A 93 2.45 -5.95 1.71
C VAL A 93 1.51 -4.93 1.01
N ARG A 94 0.56 -5.41 0.19
CA ARG A 94 -0.45 -4.53 -0.44
C ARG A 94 -1.34 -3.85 0.58
N ALA A 95 -1.78 -4.57 1.60
CA ALA A 95 -2.61 -3.99 2.67
C ALA A 95 -1.81 -2.92 3.45
N LEU A 96 -0.58 -3.21 3.88
CA LEU A 96 0.29 -2.25 4.55
C LEU A 96 0.56 -1.01 3.69
N ALA A 97 0.81 -1.21 2.37
CA ALA A 97 0.99 -0.11 1.43
C ALA A 97 -0.25 0.79 1.32
N GLY A 98 -1.45 0.19 1.33
CA GLY A 98 -2.72 0.93 1.29
C GLY A 98 -3.06 1.63 2.61
N ILE A 99 -2.65 1.06 3.75
CA ILE A 99 -2.84 1.67 5.07
C ILE A 99 -1.93 2.89 5.25
N GLY A 100 -0.71 2.84 4.75
CA GLY A 100 0.25 3.95 4.84
C GLY A 100 0.75 4.26 6.26
N ASP A 101 0.67 3.30 7.17
CA ASP A 101 1.17 3.48 8.53
C ASP A 101 2.71 3.33 8.57
N PRO A 102 3.44 4.26 9.22
CA PRO A 102 4.90 4.23 9.21
C PRO A 102 5.52 3.00 9.89
N ARG A 103 4.78 2.26 10.71
CA ARG A 103 5.26 0.97 11.24
C ARG A 103 5.52 -0.07 10.15
N GLY A 104 4.86 0.07 8.99
CA GLY A 104 5.11 -0.75 7.80
C GLY A 104 6.34 -0.35 6.98
N LEU A 105 7.01 0.77 7.29
CA LEU A 105 8.07 1.35 6.46
C LEU A 105 9.19 0.35 6.14
N THR A 106 9.75 -0.32 7.14
CA THR A 106 10.86 -1.28 6.94
C THR A 106 10.49 -2.41 5.96
N ILE A 107 9.28 -2.93 6.08
CA ILE A 107 8.78 -3.98 5.20
C ILE A 107 8.59 -3.46 3.77
N LEU A 108 8.02 -2.25 3.63
CA LEU A 108 7.83 -1.63 2.33
C LEU A 108 9.15 -1.30 1.65
N LEU A 109 10.16 -0.80 2.39
CA LEU A 109 11.50 -0.56 1.88
C LEU A 109 12.12 -1.85 1.32
N HIS A 110 12.10 -2.92 2.12
CA HIS A 110 12.66 -4.21 1.70
C HIS A 110 11.90 -4.79 0.49
N ALA A 111 10.58 -4.80 0.53
CA ALA A 111 9.75 -5.36 -0.53
C ALA A 111 9.88 -4.58 -1.85
N ALA A 112 9.98 -3.24 -1.80
CA ALA A 112 10.16 -2.41 -2.98
C ALA A 112 11.47 -2.69 -3.72
N GLN A 113 12.54 -2.95 -2.99
CA GLN A 113 13.88 -3.12 -3.56
C GLN A 113 14.22 -4.58 -3.90
N ASN A 114 13.69 -5.55 -3.14
CA ASN A 114 14.24 -6.91 -3.15
C ASN A 114 13.22 -8.00 -3.51
N ASP A 115 11.91 -7.69 -3.58
CA ASP A 115 10.94 -8.73 -3.91
C ASP A 115 11.08 -9.17 -5.37
N PHE A 116 11.02 -10.48 -5.63
CA PHE A 116 11.17 -11.02 -6.98
C PHE A 116 9.94 -10.72 -7.86
N ALA A 117 8.73 -10.60 -7.26
CA ALA A 117 7.52 -10.31 -8.01
C ALA A 117 7.34 -8.82 -8.23
N MET A 118 7.32 -8.39 -9.49
CA MET A 118 7.09 -6.98 -9.85
C MET A 118 5.81 -6.39 -9.24
N SER A 119 4.77 -7.22 -9.06
CA SER A 119 3.51 -6.77 -8.47
C SER A 119 3.66 -6.37 -6.99
N VAL A 120 4.54 -7.05 -6.25
CA VAL A 120 4.87 -6.74 -4.86
C VAL A 120 5.78 -5.52 -4.81
N ARG A 121 6.86 -5.48 -5.62
CA ARG A 121 7.73 -4.29 -5.72
C ARG A 121 6.91 -3.04 -6.03
N ARG A 122 6.02 -3.11 -7.03
CA ARG A 122 5.13 -1.99 -7.39
C ARG A 122 4.23 -1.57 -6.23
N ALA A 123 3.60 -2.52 -5.52
CA ALA A 123 2.71 -2.20 -4.41
C ALA A 123 3.47 -1.56 -3.25
N ALA A 124 4.63 -2.11 -2.88
CA ALA A 124 5.49 -1.56 -1.84
C ALA A 124 6.00 -0.17 -2.20
N THR A 125 6.46 0.03 -3.44
CA THR A 125 6.90 1.33 -3.96
C THR A 125 5.78 2.38 -3.85
N ARG A 126 4.54 2.03 -4.23
CA ARG A 126 3.38 2.91 -4.04
C ARG A 126 3.14 3.22 -2.57
N GLY A 127 3.29 2.22 -1.71
CA GLY A 127 3.16 2.37 -0.27
C GLY A 127 4.13 3.38 0.33
N LEU A 128 5.38 3.40 -0.14
CA LEU A 128 6.39 4.38 0.29
C LEU A 128 5.95 5.82 0.01
N GLY A 129 5.22 6.07 -1.10
CA GLY A 129 4.65 7.38 -1.42
C GLY A 129 3.37 7.73 -0.66
N SER A 130 2.82 6.80 0.11
CA SER A 130 1.57 6.95 0.85
C SER A 130 1.75 6.92 2.36
N ILE A 131 2.99 6.91 2.86
CA ILE A 131 3.29 6.92 4.29
C ILE A 131 2.75 8.20 4.92
N ARG A 132 2.05 8.04 6.01
CA ARG A 132 1.52 9.13 6.84
C ARG A 132 2.58 9.57 7.84
N TRP A 133 3.47 10.45 7.37
CA TRP A 133 4.64 10.92 8.13
C TRP A 133 4.27 11.60 9.45
N GLU A 134 3.11 12.27 9.48
CA GLU A 134 2.57 12.93 10.67
C GLU A 134 2.28 11.99 11.85
N LYS A 135 2.33 10.68 11.63
CA LYS A 135 2.21 9.65 12.68
C LYS A 135 3.55 9.30 13.35
N LEU A 136 4.66 9.79 12.81
CA LEU A 136 5.98 9.64 13.42
C LEU A 136 6.26 10.80 14.38
N GLU A 137 7.13 10.53 15.35
CA GLU A 137 7.74 11.59 16.14
C GLU A 137 8.59 12.51 15.25
N ASN A 138 8.53 13.82 15.51
CA ASN A 138 9.12 14.83 14.62
C ASN A 138 10.61 14.62 14.33
N ASP A 139 11.38 14.13 15.29
CA ASP A 139 12.82 13.82 15.17
C ASP A 139 13.10 12.62 14.26
N ARG A 140 12.09 11.76 14.02
CA ARG A 140 12.20 10.56 13.18
C ARG A 140 11.76 10.80 11.72
N ILE A 141 10.95 11.83 11.46
CA ILE A 141 10.37 12.06 10.13
C ILE A 141 11.45 12.20 9.07
N GLN A 142 12.45 13.05 9.30
CA GLN A 142 13.49 13.35 8.32
C GLN A 142 14.31 12.10 7.96
N SER A 143 14.71 11.30 8.94
CA SER A 143 15.48 10.07 8.70
C SER A 143 14.64 9.01 7.96
N ALA A 144 13.36 8.89 8.28
CA ALA A 144 12.44 7.97 7.61
C ALA A 144 12.16 8.39 6.15
N GLN A 145 11.98 9.68 5.90
CA GLN A 145 11.82 10.23 4.54
C GLN A 145 13.09 10.02 3.70
N LEU A 146 14.27 10.16 4.29
CA LEU A 146 15.53 9.91 3.59
C LEU A 146 15.66 8.44 3.18
N GLN A 147 15.33 7.50 4.06
CA GLN A 147 15.30 6.07 3.71
C GLN A 147 14.31 5.77 2.56
N ALA A 148 13.12 6.38 2.60
CA ALA A 148 12.15 6.23 1.53
C ALA A 148 12.66 6.83 0.21
N LEU A 149 13.32 7.99 0.26
CA LEU A 149 13.94 8.62 -0.90
C LEU A 149 14.99 7.72 -1.54
N GLU A 150 15.94 7.21 -0.76
CA GLU A 150 17.02 6.32 -1.24
C GLU A 150 16.43 5.08 -1.93
N ALA A 151 15.44 4.45 -1.32
CA ALA A 151 14.75 3.31 -1.90
C ALA A 151 14.01 3.68 -3.20
N LEU A 152 13.31 4.81 -3.23
CA LEU A 152 12.57 5.26 -4.41
C LEU A 152 13.50 5.65 -5.58
N LEU A 153 14.64 6.28 -5.30
CA LEU A 153 15.67 6.58 -6.30
C LEU A 153 16.23 5.28 -6.89
N HIS A 154 16.51 4.27 -6.06
CA HIS A 154 16.95 2.95 -6.52
C HIS A 154 15.87 2.29 -7.39
N VAL A 155 14.63 2.20 -6.91
CA VAL A 155 13.51 1.55 -7.60
C VAL A 155 13.08 2.30 -8.88
N SER A 156 13.40 3.58 -9.00
CA SER A 156 13.20 4.33 -10.24
C SER A 156 14.03 3.83 -11.42
N GLN A 157 14.97 2.89 -11.17
CA GLN A 157 15.79 2.19 -12.16
C GLN A 157 15.35 0.73 -12.38
N ASP A 158 14.22 0.31 -11.82
CA ASP A 158 13.72 -1.07 -11.97
C ASP A 158 13.56 -1.43 -13.45
N HIS A 159 13.89 -2.66 -13.82
CA HIS A 159 13.75 -3.16 -15.19
C HIS A 159 12.30 -3.16 -15.67
N GLU A 160 11.33 -3.26 -14.75
CA GLU A 160 9.91 -3.22 -15.07
C GLU A 160 9.38 -1.78 -15.09
N TRP A 161 8.96 -1.30 -16.24
CA TRP A 161 8.46 0.06 -16.41
C TRP A 161 7.32 0.42 -15.43
N ILE A 162 6.47 -0.55 -15.06
CA ILE A 162 5.34 -0.31 -14.16
C ILE A 162 5.79 -0.07 -12.71
N VAL A 163 6.96 -0.58 -12.33
CA VAL A 163 7.60 -0.32 -11.03
C VAL A 163 8.26 1.06 -11.06
N ARG A 164 8.97 1.42 -12.16
CA ARG A 164 9.48 2.78 -12.37
C ARG A 164 8.35 3.83 -12.33
N TYR A 165 7.21 3.53 -12.95
CA TYR A 165 6.02 4.39 -12.89
C TYR A 165 5.55 4.62 -11.45
N ALA A 166 5.51 3.57 -10.64
CA ALA A 166 5.16 3.68 -9.22
C ALA A 166 6.18 4.52 -8.44
N ALA A 167 7.47 4.37 -8.74
CA ALA A 167 8.54 5.16 -8.12
C ALA A 167 8.38 6.67 -8.41
N ILE A 168 8.07 7.04 -9.66
CA ILE A 168 7.84 8.45 -10.04
C ILE A 168 6.66 9.04 -9.26
N LEU A 169 5.55 8.28 -9.13
CA LEU A 169 4.41 8.71 -8.35
C LEU A 169 4.77 8.95 -6.87
N SER A 170 5.58 8.06 -6.31
CA SER A 170 5.97 8.13 -4.90
C SER A 170 7.03 9.19 -4.64
N LEU A 171 7.98 9.41 -5.56
CA LEU A 171 8.92 10.55 -5.53
C LEU A 171 8.17 11.88 -5.59
N GLN A 172 7.15 11.98 -6.46
CA GLN A 172 6.30 13.16 -6.52
C GLN A 172 5.58 13.42 -5.18
N SER A 173 4.96 12.37 -4.60
CA SER A 173 4.27 12.52 -3.31
C SER A 173 5.24 12.96 -2.21
N LEU A 174 6.44 12.36 -2.17
CA LEU A 174 7.48 12.69 -1.20
C LEU A 174 7.98 14.14 -1.38
N ALA A 175 8.17 14.59 -2.62
CA ALA A 175 8.57 15.97 -2.92
C ALA A 175 7.52 16.98 -2.45
N ILE A 176 6.24 16.73 -2.74
CA ILE A 176 5.14 17.60 -2.32
C ILE A 176 5.04 17.66 -0.80
N GLU A 177 5.18 16.54 -0.10
CA GLU A 177 5.20 16.53 1.38
C GLU A 177 6.42 17.26 1.93
N GLY A 178 7.59 17.06 1.32
CA GLY A 178 8.84 17.73 1.69
C GLY A 178 8.85 19.24 1.43
N SER A 179 7.93 19.76 0.59
CA SER A 179 7.87 21.20 0.25
C SER A 179 7.75 22.10 1.47
N LYS A 180 7.11 21.62 2.52
CA LYS A 180 6.89 22.37 3.78
C LYS A 180 8.18 22.62 4.54
N SER A 181 9.09 21.65 4.58
CA SER A 181 10.36 21.69 5.32
C SER A 181 11.57 22.03 4.44
N ARG A 182 11.40 21.96 3.10
CA ARG A 182 12.45 22.20 2.08
C ARG A 182 13.77 21.49 2.39
N PRO A 183 13.75 20.16 2.56
CA PRO A 183 14.95 19.42 2.88
C PRO A 183 15.93 19.42 1.70
N ASP A 184 17.22 19.35 1.97
CA ASP A 184 18.30 19.37 0.97
C ASP A 184 18.18 18.28 -0.10
N TRP A 185 17.50 17.18 0.24
CA TRP A 185 17.31 16.06 -0.69
C TRP A 185 16.26 16.30 -1.80
N LEU A 186 15.48 17.39 -1.76
CA LEU A 186 14.53 17.70 -2.85
C LEU A 186 15.22 17.83 -4.22
N ALA A 187 16.44 18.38 -4.24
CA ALA A 187 17.22 18.49 -5.47
C ALA A 187 17.54 17.14 -6.10
N GLN A 188 17.69 16.07 -5.30
CA GLN A 188 17.93 14.73 -5.81
C GLN A 188 16.71 14.17 -6.57
N ILE A 189 15.50 14.46 -6.09
CA ILE A 189 14.26 14.09 -6.80
C ILE A 189 14.20 14.80 -8.14
N GLN A 190 14.46 16.11 -8.16
CA GLN A 190 14.44 16.91 -9.38
C GLN A 190 15.43 16.35 -10.40
N THR A 191 16.69 16.18 -10.01
CA THR A 191 17.74 15.62 -10.87
C THR A 191 17.32 14.26 -11.44
N ARG A 192 16.77 13.38 -10.61
CA ARG A 192 16.34 12.06 -11.08
C ARG A 192 15.16 12.11 -12.05
N LEU A 193 14.20 13.00 -11.82
CA LEU A 193 13.09 13.21 -12.75
C LEU A 193 13.57 13.80 -14.08
N ASP A 194 14.51 14.74 -14.07
CA ASP A 194 15.11 15.31 -15.30
C ASP A 194 15.80 14.24 -16.14
N GLU A 195 16.61 13.39 -15.50
CA GLU A 195 17.25 12.24 -16.17
C GLU A 195 16.22 11.31 -16.84
N LEU A 196 15.18 10.90 -16.07
CA LEU A 196 14.15 9.99 -16.58
C LEU A 196 13.32 10.62 -17.71
N ALA A 197 13.10 11.93 -17.69
CA ALA A 197 12.37 12.65 -18.74
C ALA A 197 13.06 12.55 -20.10
N GLU A 198 14.40 12.47 -20.09
CA GLU A 198 15.23 12.46 -21.31
C GLU A 198 15.63 11.05 -21.72
N THR A 199 15.98 10.20 -20.75
CA THR A 199 16.69 8.95 -21.02
C THR A 199 15.84 7.69 -20.91
N ASP A 200 14.65 7.71 -20.25
CA ASP A 200 13.86 6.48 -20.11
C ASP A 200 13.35 6.01 -21.50
N GLU A 201 13.52 4.73 -21.77
CA GLU A 201 13.10 4.09 -23.04
C GLU A 201 11.57 4.18 -23.26
N SER A 202 10.79 4.18 -22.17
CA SER A 202 9.33 4.19 -22.20
C SER A 202 8.77 5.61 -22.36
N LEU A 203 8.03 5.86 -23.44
CA LEU A 203 7.29 7.11 -23.62
C LEU A 203 6.29 7.37 -22.48
N THR A 204 5.70 6.30 -21.92
CA THR A 204 4.78 6.38 -20.78
C THR A 204 5.49 6.93 -19.54
N ILE A 205 6.72 6.47 -19.29
CA ILE A 205 7.54 6.97 -18.18
C ILE A 205 7.89 8.43 -18.39
N ARG A 206 8.41 8.80 -19.57
CA ARG A 206 8.75 10.20 -19.87
C ARG A 206 7.54 11.13 -19.72
N ALA A 207 6.36 10.72 -20.19
CA ALA A 207 5.13 11.50 -20.03
C ALA A 207 4.71 11.62 -18.55
N ARG A 208 4.83 10.52 -17.79
CA ARG A 208 4.52 10.51 -16.34
C ARG A 208 5.45 11.41 -15.55
N VAL A 209 6.73 11.43 -15.91
CA VAL A 209 7.73 12.31 -15.29
C VAL A 209 7.37 13.78 -15.49
N ARG A 210 7.08 14.18 -16.74
CA ARG A 210 6.69 15.57 -17.03
C ARG A 210 5.47 16.00 -16.24
N LEU A 211 4.49 15.11 -16.08
CA LEU A 211 3.33 15.37 -15.23
C LEU A 211 3.73 15.50 -13.75
N ALA A 212 4.67 14.69 -13.26
CA ALA A 212 5.17 14.81 -11.88
C ALA A 212 5.85 16.15 -11.65
N GLN A 213 6.75 16.56 -12.55
CA GLN A 213 7.44 17.84 -12.48
C GLN A 213 6.46 19.01 -12.43
N GLN A 214 5.44 19.00 -13.31
CA GLN A 214 4.40 20.03 -13.33
C GLN A 214 3.62 20.08 -12.00
N GLN A 215 3.27 18.91 -11.43
CA GLN A 215 2.52 18.85 -10.17
C GLN A 215 3.37 19.27 -8.96
N ILE A 216 4.66 18.97 -8.96
CA ILE A 216 5.62 19.41 -7.96
C ILE A 216 5.74 20.94 -8.02
N GLN A 217 5.94 21.53 -9.21
CA GLN A 217 6.00 22.98 -9.41
C GLN A 217 4.71 23.67 -8.94
N ASN A 218 3.55 23.13 -9.28
CA ASN A 218 2.25 23.67 -8.85
C ASN A 218 2.06 23.62 -7.34
N ALA A 219 2.74 22.73 -6.64
CA ALA A 219 2.75 22.65 -5.17
C ALA A 219 3.74 23.62 -4.51
N GLY A 220 4.50 24.41 -5.31
CA GLY A 220 5.43 25.41 -4.81
C GLY A 220 6.78 24.87 -4.36
N VAL A 221 7.18 23.72 -4.91
CA VAL A 221 8.47 23.07 -4.66
C VAL A 221 9.49 23.49 -5.72
#